data_859e156232c864debeb345326fb9b013
#
_entry.id   859e156232c864debeb345326fb9b013
#
_cell.length_a   1.000
_cell.length_b   1.000
_cell.length_c   1.000
_cell.angle_alpha   90.00
_cell.angle_beta   90.00
_cell.angle_gamma   90.00
#
_symmetry.space_group_name_H-M   'P 1'
#
loop_
_entity.id
_entity.type
_entity.pdbx_description
1 polymer ?
#
loop_
_entity_poly.entity_id
_entity_poly.type
_entity_poly.pdbx_seq_one_letter_code
_entity_poly.pdbx_strand_id
1 'polypeptide(L)'
;VMTTLREPHMVGSVRIGTPDDYVMRFMPGILSRFAQAYPLVQVELHCEPSFNLLQRQDLDLTIVTREPGTEIGQLLRQERIVWAEANGFSPHEQEPLPLAMFNSQCFCRAWACNALDAMEREYRLAYTSPSLSAIMAVVSAGLAITAQLQSLISPDMRIIGEAEGLPPMPSASIVLLRNTHSQSPVTETLAEHIVEGFKL
;
A
#
# COMPACT_ATOMS: atom_id res chain seq x y z
N VAL A 1 -16.41 28.88 6.82
CA VAL A 1 -15.31 28.76 5.85
C VAL A 1 -14.05 29.25 6.55
N MET A 2 -13.29 28.33 7.16
CA MET A 2 -11.97 28.66 7.69
C MET A 2 -10.98 28.64 6.54
N THR A 3 -10.58 29.82 6.11
CA THR A 3 -9.44 30.00 5.20
C THR A 3 -8.19 29.69 6.00
N THR A 4 -7.62 28.50 5.81
CA THR A 4 -6.32 28.15 6.38
C THR A 4 -5.30 29.10 5.79
N LEU A 5 -4.74 29.99 6.60
CA LEU A 5 -3.64 30.87 6.24
C LEU A 5 -2.48 29.97 5.78
N ARG A 6 -2.19 29.97 4.47
CA ARG A 6 -0.98 29.35 3.92
C ARG A 6 0.22 30.09 4.51
N GLU A 7 1.04 29.36 5.26
CA GLU A 7 2.34 29.86 5.71
C GLU A 7 3.43 29.37 4.76
N PRO A 8 3.68 30.07 3.65
CA PRO A 8 4.65 29.62 2.64
C PRO A 8 6.09 29.57 3.15
N HIS A 9 6.35 30.07 4.33
CA HIS A 9 7.65 30.07 4.99
C HIS A 9 7.80 28.98 6.04
N MET A 10 6.85 28.04 6.16
CA MET A 10 6.96 26.90 7.06
C MET A 10 8.21 26.08 6.71
N VAL A 11 9.07 25.86 7.72
CA VAL A 11 10.33 25.11 7.60
C VAL A 11 10.31 23.97 8.60
N GLY A 12 10.90 22.85 8.25
CA GLY A 12 11.02 21.70 9.13
C GLY A 12 11.22 20.41 8.34
N SER A 13 11.22 19.30 9.04
CA SER A 13 11.30 17.97 8.46
C SER A 13 10.20 17.07 9.02
N VAL A 14 9.70 16.15 8.20
CA VAL A 14 8.74 15.13 8.60
C VAL A 14 9.21 13.77 8.08
N ARG A 15 9.22 12.78 8.97
CA ARG A 15 9.52 11.37 8.64
C ARG A 15 8.23 10.59 8.51
N ILE A 16 7.98 10.05 7.33
CA ILE A 16 6.79 9.24 7.04
C ILE A 16 7.22 7.79 6.80
N GLY A 17 6.59 6.86 7.51
CA GLY A 17 6.65 5.45 7.22
C GLY A 17 5.42 4.99 6.44
N THR A 18 5.62 4.22 5.36
CA THR A 18 4.52 3.71 4.55
C THR A 18 4.99 2.53 3.69
N PRO A 19 4.16 1.50 3.44
CA PRO A 19 4.48 0.44 2.50
C PRO A 19 4.74 0.95 1.08
N ASP A 20 5.55 0.22 0.34
CA ASP A 20 6.02 0.57 -1.01
C ASP A 20 4.85 0.77 -2.01
N ASP A 21 3.83 -0.07 -1.93
CA ASP A 21 2.62 0.01 -2.74
C ASP A 21 1.80 1.29 -2.47
N TYR A 22 1.72 1.74 -1.22
CA TYR A 22 1.03 2.99 -0.88
C TYR A 22 1.82 4.22 -1.33
N VAL A 23 3.16 4.16 -1.27
CA VAL A 23 4.01 5.22 -1.82
C VAL A 23 3.72 5.40 -3.31
N MET A 24 3.77 4.32 -4.06
CA MET A 24 3.57 4.36 -5.52
C MET A 24 2.18 4.87 -5.91
N ARG A 25 1.15 4.49 -5.15
CA ARG A 25 -0.24 4.81 -5.51
C ARG A 25 -0.69 6.19 -5.05
N PHE A 26 -0.37 6.58 -3.82
CA PHE A 26 -1.01 7.73 -3.18
C PHE A 26 -0.07 8.92 -2.97
N MET A 27 1.19 8.69 -2.66
CA MET A 27 2.10 9.76 -2.26
C MET A 27 2.47 10.76 -3.36
N PRO A 28 2.58 10.43 -4.66
CA PRO A 28 2.96 11.41 -5.67
C PRO A 28 2.04 12.63 -5.72
N GLY A 29 0.73 12.42 -5.74
CA GLY A 29 -0.26 13.51 -5.76
C GLY A 29 -0.29 14.31 -4.45
N ILE A 30 -0.12 13.64 -3.32
CA ILE A 30 -0.09 14.26 -1.98
C ILE A 30 1.14 15.15 -1.86
N LEU A 31 2.32 14.61 -2.14
CA LEU A 31 3.58 15.33 -2.01
C LEU A 31 3.71 16.49 -3.01
N SER A 32 3.19 16.32 -4.23
CA SER A 32 3.16 17.41 -5.22
C SER A 32 2.37 18.63 -4.71
N ARG A 33 1.17 18.40 -4.19
CA ARG A 33 0.35 19.48 -3.61
C ARG A 33 0.98 20.10 -2.37
N PHE A 34 1.54 19.25 -1.49
CA PHE A 34 2.21 19.71 -0.28
C PHE A 34 3.44 20.55 -0.59
N ALA A 35 4.31 20.11 -1.50
CA ALA A 35 5.51 20.84 -1.90
C ALA A 35 5.21 22.21 -2.56
N GLN A 36 4.11 22.31 -3.31
CA GLN A 36 3.66 23.59 -3.87
C GLN A 36 3.23 24.60 -2.79
N ALA A 37 2.64 24.11 -1.70
CA ALA A 37 2.19 24.94 -0.61
C ALA A 37 3.32 25.25 0.41
N TYR A 38 4.23 24.30 0.63
CA TYR A 38 5.28 24.36 1.66
C TYR A 38 6.64 23.91 1.11
N PRO A 39 7.25 24.68 0.20
CA PRO A 39 8.43 24.27 -0.56
C PRO A 39 9.71 24.10 0.29
N LEU A 40 9.72 24.60 1.52
CA LEU A 40 10.89 24.57 2.40
C LEU A 40 10.84 23.42 3.41
N VAL A 41 9.80 22.58 3.36
CA VAL A 41 9.67 21.43 4.24
C VAL A 41 10.36 20.23 3.62
N GLN A 42 11.23 19.58 4.40
CA GLN A 42 11.86 18.31 4.03
C GLN A 42 10.95 17.15 4.41
N VAL A 43 10.74 16.20 3.51
CA VAL A 43 9.99 14.97 3.77
C VAL A 43 10.91 13.77 3.55
N GLU A 44 11.04 12.92 4.57
CA GLU A 44 11.73 11.63 4.49
C GLU A 44 10.71 10.50 4.38
N LEU A 45 10.85 9.64 3.38
CA LEU A 45 10.00 8.47 3.18
C LEU A 45 10.75 7.19 3.57
N HIS A 46 10.17 6.44 4.49
CA HIS A 46 10.66 5.14 4.94
C HIS A 46 9.72 4.05 4.46
N CYS A 47 10.17 3.23 3.52
CA CYS A 47 9.35 2.19 2.88
C CYS A 47 9.64 0.84 3.50
N GLU A 48 8.70 0.35 4.29
CA GLU A 48 8.78 -0.95 4.98
C GLU A 48 7.38 -1.59 5.04
N PRO A 49 7.30 -2.91 5.26
CA PRO A 49 6.01 -3.56 5.54
C PRO A 49 5.32 -2.97 6.77
N SER A 50 4.00 -2.92 6.76
CA SER A 50 3.19 -2.37 7.86
C SER A 50 3.57 -2.93 9.23
N PHE A 51 3.87 -4.24 9.31
CA PHE A 51 4.29 -4.88 10.55
C PHE A 51 5.55 -4.24 11.15
N ASN A 52 6.56 -3.93 10.33
CA ASN A 52 7.80 -3.29 10.78
C ASN A 52 7.55 -1.84 11.18
N LEU A 53 6.77 -1.11 10.37
CA LEU A 53 6.45 0.30 10.62
C LEU A 53 5.72 0.51 11.94
N LEU A 54 4.83 -0.41 12.32
CA LEU A 54 4.10 -0.35 13.59
C LEU A 54 4.99 -0.44 14.83
N GLN A 55 6.23 -0.92 14.67
CA GLN A 55 7.21 -1.03 15.75
C GLN A 55 8.19 0.16 15.80
N ARG A 56 8.15 1.05 14.79
CA ARG A 56 9.02 2.22 14.70
C ARG A 56 8.49 3.35 15.58
N GLN A 57 9.38 3.99 16.33
CA GLN A 57 9.06 5.14 17.21
C GLN A 57 9.70 6.45 16.73
N ASP A 58 10.55 6.37 15.73
CA ASP A 58 11.30 7.48 15.15
C ASP A 58 10.61 8.15 13.95
N LEU A 59 9.42 7.67 13.58
CA LEU A 59 8.59 8.24 12.53
C LEU A 59 7.59 9.23 13.11
N ASP A 60 7.32 10.31 12.40
CA ASP A 60 6.32 11.32 12.79
C ASP A 60 4.91 10.90 12.38
N LEU A 61 4.79 10.37 11.16
CA LEU A 61 3.56 9.85 10.57
C LEU A 61 3.79 8.45 10.04
N THR A 62 2.79 7.58 10.20
CA THR A 62 2.87 6.22 9.67
C THR A 62 1.58 5.85 8.97
N ILE A 63 1.68 5.43 7.70
CA ILE A 63 0.55 4.94 6.91
C ILE A 63 0.71 3.44 6.80
N VAL A 64 -0.27 2.68 7.28
CA VAL A 64 -0.20 1.21 7.33
C VAL A 64 -1.52 0.57 6.98
N THR A 65 -1.46 -0.71 6.63
CA THR A 65 -2.63 -1.58 6.61
C THR A 65 -2.99 -1.92 8.05
N ARG A 66 -4.22 -1.64 8.43
CA ARG A 66 -4.78 -2.01 9.73
C ARG A 66 -5.15 -3.49 9.74
N GLU A 67 -4.73 -4.19 10.77
CA GLU A 67 -5.14 -5.57 10.99
C GLU A 67 -6.65 -5.65 11.26
N PRO A 68 -7.36 -6.62 10.66
CA PRO A 68 -8.79 -6.80 10.92
C PRO A 68 -9.10 -6.95 12.42
N GLY A 69 -10.12 -6.23 12.88
CA GLY A 69 -10.56 -6.26 14.29
C GLY A 69 -9.80 -5.32 15.23
N THR A 70 -8.84 -4.53 14.73
CA THR A 70 -8.19 -3.48 15.50
C THR A 70 -8.78 -2.10 15.16
N GLU A 71 -8.78 -1.20 16.15
CA GLU A 71 -9.30 0.18 16.01
C GLU A 71 -8.17 1.22 16.14
N ILE A 72 -7.00 0.93 15.58
CA ILE A 72 -5.86 1.85 15.60
C ILE A 72 -5.92 2.86 14.45
N GLY A 73 -5.46 4.07 14.72
CA GLY A 73 -5.23 5.10 13.71
C GLY A 73 -6.51 5.71 13.11
N GLN A 74 -6.31 6.71 12.28
CA GLN A 74 -7.35 7.37 11.51
C GLN A 74 -7.54 6.65 10.18
N LEU A 75 -8.74 6.16 9.89
CA LEU A 75 -9.05 5.53 8.61
C LEU A 75 -8.90 6.55 7.48
N LEU A 76 -8.05 6.25 6.51
CA LEU A 76 -7.84 7.04 5.29
C LEU A 76 -8.71 6.52 4.15
N ARG A 77 -8.69 5.21 3.93
CA ARG A 77 -9.37 4.56 2.81
C ARG A 77 -9.55 3.06 3.05
N GLN A 78 -10.61 2.51 2.50
CA GLN A 78 -10.71 1.07 2.24
C GLN A 78 -10.39 0.81 0.77
N GLU A 79 -9.43 -0.06 0.52
CA GLU A 79 -8.96 -0.39 -0.83
C GLU A 79 -9.17 -1.88 -1.10
N ARG A 80 -9.73 -2.22 -2.26
CA ARG A 80 -9.93 -3.62 -2.65
C ARG A 80 -8.61 -4.28 -3.00
N ILE A 81 -8.42 -5.49 -2.51
CA ILE A 81 -7.37 -6.38 -2.97
C ILE A 81 -7.94 -7.28 -4.05
N VAL A 82 -7.23 -7.41 -5.16
CA VAL A 82 -7.63 -8.21 -6.30
C VAL A 82 -6.49 -9.11 -6.77
N TRP A 83 -6.83 -10.24 -7.37
CA TRP A 83 -5.88 -11.04 -8.11
C TRP A 83 -5.63 -10.42 -9.48
N ALA A 84 -4.40 -10.48 -9.95
CA ALA A 84 -4.02 -9.94 -11.24
C ALA A 84 -2.93 -10.77 -11.93
N GLU A 85 -2.96 -10.73 -13.26
CA GLU A 85 -1.95 -11.31 -14.14
C GLU A 85 -1.73 -10.41 -15.36
N ALA A 86 -0.69 -10.66 -16.13
CA ALA A 86 -0.41 -9.92 -17.35
C ALA A 86 -1.40 -10.27 -18.46
N ASN A 87 -1.79 -9.29 -19.27
CA ASN A 87 -2.58 -9.50 -20.45
C ASN A 87 -1.86 -10.43 -21.44
N GLY A 88 -2.59 -11.36 -22.03
CA GLY A 88 -2.05 -12.30 -23.01
C GLY A 88 -1.29 -13.49 -22.42
N PHE A 89 -1.28 -13.62 -21.09
CA PHE A 89 -0.73 -14.77 -20.38
C PHE A 89 -1.79 -15.40 -19.49
N SER A 90 -1.60 -16.66 -19.11
CA SER A 90 -2.53 -17.41 -18.28
C SER A 90 -1.79 -18.22 -17.20
N PRO A 91 -0.93 -17.62 -16.37
CA PRO A 91 -0.26 -18.36 -15.32
C PRO A 91 -1.24 -18.93 -14.27
N HIS A 92 -2.47 -18.39 -14.15
CA HIS A 92 -3.53 -18.94 -13.30
C HIS A 92 -3.97 -20.36 -13.68
N GLU A 93 -3.68 -20.84 -14.92
CA GLU A 93 -3.96 -22.21 -15.38
C GLU A 93 -2.90 -23.24 -14.95
N GLN A 94 -1.77 -22.77 -14.39
CA GLN A 94 -0.70 -23.67 -13.95
C GLN A 94 -1.02 -24.31 -12.60
N GLU A 95 -0.55 -25.54 -12.42
CA GLU A 95 -0.62 -26.28 -11.17
C GLU A 95 0.78 -26.83 -10.80
N PRO A 96 1.29 -26.50 -9.60
CA PRO A 96 0.74 -25.57 -8.62
C PRO A 96 0.74 -24.12 -9.12
N LEU A 97 -0.26 -23.33 -8.69
CA LEU A 97 -0.44 -21.93 -9.07
C LEU A 97 0.79 -21.07 -8.70
N PRO A 98 1.47 -20.43 -9.66
CA PRO A 98 2.65 -19.62 -9.37
C PRO A 98 2.26 -18.23 -8.85
N LEU A 99 2.72 -17.90 -7.64
CA LEU A 99 2.49 -16.60 -7.01
C LEU A 99 3.76 -15.75 -7.00
N ALA A 100 3.60 -14.46 -7.29
CA ALA A 100 4.57 -13.40 -7.03
C ALA A 100 4.05 -12.52 -5.89
N MET A 101 4.70 -12.58 -4.74
CA MET A 101 4.20 -11.96 -3.51
C MET A 101 5.29 -11.20 -2.77
N PHE A 102 4.88 -10.25 -1.94
CA PHE A 102 5.75 -9.64 -0.95
C PHE A 102 6.30 -10.69 0.04
N ASN A 103 7.25 -10.29 0.87
CA ASN A 103 7.80 -11.13 1.92
C ASN A 103 6.73 -11.57 2.95
N SER A 104 7.11 -12.42 3.89
CA SER A 104 6.19 -13.04 4.88
C SER A 104 5.50 -12.06 5.83
N GLN A 105 5.97 -10.83 5.94
CA GLN A 105 5.42 -9.80 6.82
C GLN A 105 4.30 -8.96 6.17
N CYS A 106 3.92 -9.28 4.94
CA CYS A 106 2.85 -8.59 4.23
C CYS A 106 1.48 -9.23 4.55
N PHE A 107 0.53 -8.44 5.04
CA PHE A 107 -0.85 -8.92 5.29
C PHE A 107 -1.51 -9.45 4.01
N CYS A 108 -1.29 -8.79 2.88
CA CYS A 108 -1.86 -9.18 1.59
C CYS A 108 -1.44 -10.60 1.21
N ARG A 109 -0.16 -10.96 1.44
CA ARG A 109 0.32 -12.32 1.23
C ARG A 109 -0.37 -13.33 2.15
N ALA A 110 -0.48 -13.00 3.44
CA ALA A 110 -1.15 -13.88 4.39
C ALA A 110 -2.62 -14.13 4.00
N TRP A 111 -3.33 -13.07 3.62
CA TRP A 111 -4.73 -13.20 3.17
C TRP A 111 -4.85 -14.01 1.89
N ALA A 112 -3.97 -13.82 0.92
CA ALA A 112 -3.95 -14.55 -0.34
C ALA A 112 -3.71 -16.06 -0.10
N CYS A 113 -2.69 -16.39 0.68
CA CYS A 113 -2.37 -17.78 1.01
C CYS A 113 -3.53 -18.44 1.78
N ASN A 114 -4.05 -17.80 2.82
CA ASN A 114 -5.18 -18.31 3.60
C ASN A 114 -6.43 -18.54 2.73
N ALA A 115 -6.70 -17.66 1.77
CA ALA A 115 -7.85 -17.80 0.88
C ALA A 115 -7.69 -18.98 -0.08
N LEU A 116 -6.48 -19.23 -0.60
CA LEU A 116 -6.18 -20.39 -1.45
C LEU A 116 -6.21 -21.69 -0.63
N ASP A 117 -5.65 -21.70 0.58
CA ASP A 117 -5.69 -22.84 1.49
C ASP A 117 -7.14 -23.24 1.83
N ALA A 118 -8.01 -22.26 2.07
CA ALA A 118 -9.42 -22.50 2.39
C ALA A 118 -10.21 -23.17 1.25
N MET A 119 -9.78 -23.02 0.00
CA MET A 119 -10.37 -23.72 -1.13
C MET A 119 -9.52 -24.89 -1.64
N GLU A 120 -8.51 -25.29 -0.88
CA GLU A 120 -7.62 -26.42 -1.17
C GLU A 120 -6.93 -26.29 -2.55
N ARG A 121 -6.67 -25.03 -3.00
CA ARG A 121 -5.97 -24.80 -4.26
C ARG A 121 -4.46 -24.83 -4.05
N GLU A 122 -3.78 -25.75 -4.72
CA GLU A 122 -2.33 -25.85 -4.66
C GLU A 122 -1.66 -24.63 -5.29
N TYR A 123 -0.70 -24.05 -4.59
CA TYR A 123 0.09 -22.92 -5.06
C TYR A 123 1.55 -23.05 -4.62
N ARG A 124 2.40 -22.26 -5.25
CA ARG A 124 3.80 -22.08 -4.86
C ARG A 124 4.16 -20.59 -4.84
N LEU A 125 4.92 -20.18 -3.87
CA LEU A 125 5.53 -18.84 -3.84
C LEU A 125 6.74 -18.86 -4.80
N ALA A 126 6.46 -18.66 -6.08
CA ALA A 126 7.46 -18.76 -7.13
C ALA A 126 8.45 -17.59 -7.09
N TYR A 127 7.95 -16.40 -6.71
CA TYR A 127 8.75 -15.19 -6.60
C TYR A 127 8.35 -14.43 -5.35
N THR A 128 9.34 -14.00 -4.57
CA THR A 128 9.13 -13.17 -3.38
C THR A 128 10.11 -12.00 -3.37
N SER A 129 9.62 -10.81 -3.05
CA SER A 129 10.44 -9.61 -2.94
C SER A 129 9.81 -8.61 -1.97
N PRO A 130 10.59 -7.81 -1.25
CA PRO A 130 10.07 -6.65 -0.52
C PRO A 130 9.73 -5.46 -1.44
N SER A 131 10.12 -5.50 -2.71
CA SER A 131 9.93 -4.42 -3.68
C SER A 131 8.71 -4.65 -4.57
N LEU A 132 7.81 -3.66 -4.62
CA LEU A 132 6.67 -3.67 -5.54
C LEU A 132 7.13 -3.76 -7.00
N SER A 133 8.15 -3.02 -7.39
CA SER A 133 8.65 -3.02 -8.77
C SER A 133 9.16 -4.39 -9.22
N ALA A 134 9.79 -5.14 -8.32
CA ALA A 134 10.22 -6.50 -8.61
C ALA A 134 9.03 -7.46 -8.80
N ILE A 135 8.02 -7.37 -7.94
CA ILE A 135 6.79 -8.16 -8.07
C ILE A 135 6.09 -7.84 -9.39
N MET A 136 5.90 -6.56 -9.69
CA MET A 136 5.22 -6.12 -10.91
C MET A 136 5.98 -6.54 -12.17
N ALA A 137 7.32 -6.50 -12.17
CA ALA A 137 8.14 -6.96 -13.29
C ALA A 137 7.94 -8.46 -13.59
N VAL A 138 7.86 -9.28 -12.55
CA VAL A 138 7.59 -10.73 -12.69
C VAL A 138 6.20 -10.98 -13.25
N VAL A 139 5.19 -10.26 -12.73
CA VAL A 139 3.79 -10.41 -13.19
C VAL A 139 3.64 -9.93 -14.63
N SER A 140 4.21 -8.76 -14.98
CA SER A 140 4.18 -8.23 -16.37
C SER A 140 4.88 -9.15 -17.37
N ALA A 141 5.87 -9.93 -16.91
CA ALA A 141 6.51 -10.96 -17.74
C ALA A 141 5.64 -12.23 -17.95
N GLY A 142 4.46 -12.30 -17.34
CA GLY A 142 3.55 -13.44 -17.45
C GLY A 142 3.97 -14.69 -16.66
N LEU A 143 4.88 -14.54 -15.68
CA LEU A 143 5.49 -15.67 -14.97
C LEU A 143 4.68 -16.14 -13.75
N ALA A 144 3.85 -15.27 -13.19
CA ALA A 144 3.06 -15.55 -12.00
C ALA A 144 1.87 -14.60 -11.88
N ILE A 145 0.92 -14.94 -11.02
CA ILE A 145 -0.14 -14.02 -10.58
C ILE A 145 0.25 -13.35 -9.26
N THR A 146 -0.41 -12.25 -8.93
CA THR A 146 -0.25 -11.56 -7.65
C THR A 146 -1.60 -11.17 -7.05
N ALA A 147 -1.65 -10.94 -5.74
CA ALA A 147 -2.73 -10.24 -5.09
C ALA A 147 -2.25 -8.83 -4.71
N GLN A 148 -2.95 -7.79 -5.18
CA GLN A 148 -2.51 -6.41 -5.05
C GLN A 148 -3.69 -5.45 -4.92
N LEU A 149 -3.45 -4.22 -4.47
CA LEU A 149 -4.44 -3.14 -4.50
C LEU A 149 -5.01 -2.97 -5.91
N GLN A 150 -6.33 -2.91 -6.02
CA GLN A 150 -6.98 -2.74 -7.33
C GLN A 150 -6.50 -1.50 -8.09
N SER A 151 -6.22 -0.42 -7.37
CA SER A 151 -5.76 0.85 -7.95
C SER A 151 -4.30 0.83 -8.45
N LEU A 152 -3.56 -0.24 -8.20
CA LEU A 152 -2.19 -0.46 -8.71
C LEU A 152 -2.15 -1.32 -9.98
N ILE A 153 -3.28 -1.87 -10.38
CA ILE A 153 -3.33 -2.71 -11.58
C ILE A 153 -3.17 -1.82 -12.81
N SER A 154 -2.09 -2.04 -13.53
CA SER A 154 -1.74 -1.28 -14.74
C SER A 154 -2.49 -1.78 -15.98
N PRO A 155 -2.55 -0.99 -17.07
CA PRO A 155 -3.27 -1.37 -18.29
C PRO A 155 -2.75 -2.63 -19.01
N ASP A 156 -1.50 -3.02 -18.74
CA ASP A 156 -0.89 -4.26 -19.24
C ASP A 156 -1.26 -5.50 -18.45
N MET A 157 -2.04 -5.33 -17.38
CA MET A 157 -2.55 -6.38 -16.50
C MET A 157 -4.07 -6.46 -16.55
N ARG A 158 -4.60 -7.62 -16.20
CA ARG A 158 -6.04 -7.84 -15.99
C ARG A 158 -6.31 -8.37 -14.60
N ILE A 159 -7.46 -7.98 -14.06
CA ILE A 159 -8.01 -8.53 -12.82
C ILE A 159 -8.63 -9.88 -13.15
N ILE A 160 -8.31 -10.89 -12.35
CA ILE A 160 -8.84 -12.24 -12.43
C ILE A 160 -9.52 -12.60 -11.10
N GLY A 161 -10.39 -13.60 -11.09
CA GLY A 161 -11.16 -13.93 -9.89
C GLY A 161 -11.86 -15.27 -9.96
N GLU A 162 -13.13 -15.33 -9.56
CA GLU A 162 -13.89 -16.59 -9.47
C GLU A 162 -13.97 -17.33 -10.80
N ALA A 163 -14.05 -16.62 -11.93
CA ALA A 163 -14.08 -17.22 -13.25
C ALA A 163 -12.79 -18.00 -13.58
N GLU A 164 -11.67 -17.60 -12.99
CA GLU A 164 -10.37 -18.27 -13.11
C GLU A 164 -10.08 -19.19 -11.90
N GLY A 165 -11.11 -19.46 -11.07
CA GLY A 165 -10.99 -20.35 -9.92
C GLY A 165 -10.18 -19.75 -8.76
N LEU A 166 -10.24 -18.42 -8.58
CA LEU A 166 -9.54 -17.73 -7.48
C LEU A 166 -10.56 -17.20 -6.44
N PRO A 167 -10.21 -17.29 -5.15
CA PRO A 167 -11.10 -16.85 -4.09
C PRO A 167 -11.21 -15.33 -4.04
N PRO A 168 -12.34 -14.79 -3.52
CA PRO A 168 -12.44 -13.37 -3.22
C PRO A 168 -11.42 -12.97 -2.15
N MET A 169 -10.91 -11.72 -2.27
CA MET A 169 -9.96 -11.15 -1.34
C MET A 169 -10.64 -10.10 -0.44
N PRO A 170 -10.20 -9.96 0.82
CA PRO A 170 -10.69 -8.90 1.70
C PRO A 170 -10.24 -7.52 1.21
N SER A 171 -10.89 -6.46 1.72
CA SER A 171 -10.42 -5.10 1.52
C SER A 171 -9.39 -4.71 2.59
N ALA A 172 -8.36 -3.97 2.19
CA ALA A 172 -7.39 -3.39 3.11
C ALA A 172 -7.93 -2.08 3.70
N SER A 173 -7.90 -1.95 5.02
CA SER A 173 -8.13 -0.68 5.70
C SER A 173 -6.81 0.05 5.87
N ILE A 174 -6.63 1.14 5.13
CA ILE A 174 -5.43 1.98 5.19
C ILE A 174 -5.66 3.06 6.23
N VAL A 175 -4.75 3.16 7.20
CA VAL A 175 -4.86 4.10 8.32
C VAL A 175 -3.63 4.96 8.48
N LEU A 176 -3.82 6.16 9.03
CA LEU A 176 -2.77 7.08 9.43
C LEU A 176 -2.59 7.03 10.95
N LEU A 177 -1.37 6.83 11.39
CA LEU A 177 -0.93 6.95 12.77
C LEU A 177 -0.09 8.21 12.93
N ARG A 178 -0.35 8.97 13.98
CA ARG A 178 0.44 10.13 14.38
C ARG A 178 1.27 9.78 15.60
N ASN A 179 2.56 10.08 15.56
CA ASN A 179 3.40 9.92 16.74
C ASN A 179 3.12 11.05 17.74
N THR A 180 2.60 10.69 18.91
CA THR A 180 2.25 11.65 19.96
C THR A 180 3.46 12.37 20.55
N HIS A 181 4.68 11.85 20.37
CA HIS A 181 5.92 12.43 20.89
C HIS A 181 6.60 13.41 19.91
N SER A 182 6.18 13.45 18.65
CA SER A 182 6.79 14.30 17.60
C SER A 182 5.78 15.22 16.93
N GLN A 183 4.79 15.71 17.68
CA GLN A 183 3.79 16.64 17.16
C GLN A 183 4.43 18.00 16.86
N SER A 184 4.28 18.44 15.61
CA SER A 184 4.67 19.77 15.15
C SER A 184 3.63 20.33 14.18
N PRO A 185 3.55 21.66 14.00
CA PRO A 185 2.65 22.24 13.00
C PRO A 185 2.90 21.71 11.58
N VAL A 186 4.16 21.46 11.23
CA VAL A 186 4.56 20.88 9.92
C VAL A 186 4.02 19.46 9.76
N THR A 187 4.17 18.63 10.80
CA THR A 187 3.69 17.25 10.82
C THR A 187 2.17 17.20 10.66
N GLU A 188 1.43 18.03 11.39
CA GLU A 188 -0.03 18.04 11.31
C GLU A 188 -0.52 18.57 9.96
N THR A 189 0.12 19.60 9.43
CA THR A 189 -0.20 20.11 8.08
C THR A 189 -0.01 19.03 7.00
N LEU A 190 1.07 18.25 7.07
CA LEU A 190 1.26 17.13 6.13
C LEU A 190 0.23 16.01 6.36
N ALA A 191 -0.11 15.72 7.62
CA ALA A 191 -1.16 14.75 7.94
C ALA A 191 -2.51 15.13 7.34
N GLU A 192 -2.90 16.40 7.37
CA GLU A 192 -4.12 16.91 6.73
C GLU A 192 -4.07 16.71 5.19
N HIS A 193 -2.94 16.99 4.55
CA HIS A 193 -2.75 16.75 3.11
C HIS A 193 -2.84 15.26 2.76
N ILE A 194 -2.33 14.38 3.62
CA ILE A 194 -2.45 12.93 3.47
C ILE A 194 -3.93 12.53 3.55
N VAL A 195 -4.65 12.96 4.59
CA VAL A 195 -6.08 12.64 4.76
C VAL A 195 -6.90 13.06 3.55
N GLU A 196 -6.69 14.27 3.04
CA GLU A 196 -7.39 14.74 1.84
C GLU A 196 -6.97 14.00 0.57
N GLY A 197 -5.68 13.68 0.45
CA GLY A 197 -5.15 12.98 -0.72
C GLY A 197 -5.63 11.55 -0.89
N PHE A 198 -5.94 10.87 0.21
CA PHE A 198 -6.50 9.51 0.16
C PHE A 198 -8.00 9.45 -0.19
N LYS A 199 -8.71 10.59 -0.15
CA LYS A 199 -10.13 10.68 -0.57
C LYS A 199 -10.28 10.75 -2.09
N LEU A 200 -9.23 11.13 -2.81
CA LEU A 200 -9.17 11.27 -4.27
C LEU A 200 -8.77 9.95 -4.94
#